data_f674dc9a3d409e2feaf213d51cde5f91
#
_entry.id   f674dc9a3d409e2feaf213d51cde5f91
#
_cell.length_a   1.000
_cell.length_b   1.000
_cell.length_c   1.000
_cell.angle_alpha   90.00
_cell.angle_beta   90.00
_cell.angle_gamma   90.00
#
_symmetry.space_group_name_H-M   'P 1'
#
loop_
_entity.id
_entity.type
_entity.pdbx_description
1 polymer ?
#
loop_
_entity_poly.entity_id
_entity_poly.type
_entity_poly.pdbx_seq_one_letter_code
_entity_poly.pdbx_strand_id
1 'polypeptide(L)'
;MSAWVIRGLGMAVLHGAAITLLAKYAVYHPTEQTAVVALALAVLVGAAALWSAVDAWRGLPDRGRVWFIAALIAGPVAGILYVVGRAVFVDQTGVSELGGALTGGAAFSALLVLIPAGLGLFVGGRIGRSRPSDEEPAADGPAEPPRPQPRPRPRPRPARRGQPAGEEPRG
;
A
#
# COMPACT_ATOMS: atom_id res chain seq x y z
N MET A 1 -7.24 -4.51 15.10
CA MET A 1 -6.88 -5.25 13.86
C MET A 1 -5.93 -4.39 13.06
N SER A 2 -4.87 -4.97 12.48
CA SER A 2 -3.90 -4.21 11.67
C SER A 2 -4.55 -3.72 10.35
N ALA A 3 -4.15 -2.53 9.91
CA ALA A 3 -4.74 -1.86 8.77
C ALA A 3 -4.70 -2.70 7.47
N TRP A 4 -3.64 -3.47 7.25
CA TRP A 4 -3.49 -4.34 6.09
C TRP A 4 -4.47 -5.53 6.07
N VAL A 5 -4.89 -6.04 7.25
CA VAL A 5 -5.88 -7.13 7.33
C VAL A 5 -7.22 -6.68 6.79
N ILE A 6 -7.71 -5.52 7.25
CA ILE A 6 -9.02 -5.00 6.82
C ILE A 6 -9.04 -4.76 5.32
N ARG A 7 -7.96 -4.20 4.77
CA ARG A 7 -7.85 -3.90 3.33
C ARG A 7 -7.70 -5.17 2.51
N GLY A 8 -6.84 -6.09 2.95
CA GLY A 8 -6.63 -7.37 2.28
C GLY A 8 -7.91 -8.22 2.23
N LEU A 9 -8.58 -8.38 3.37
CA LEU A 9 -9.83 -9.13 3.44
C LEU A 9 -10.97 -8.43 2.68
N GLY A 10 -11.10 -7.10 2.80
CA GLY A 10 -12.11 -6.35 2.08
C GLY A 10 -11.96 -6.50 0.56
N MET A 11 -10.72 -6.37 0.05
CA MET A 11 -10.43 -6.57 -1.37
C MET A 11 -10.61 -8.03 -1.79
N ALA A 12 -10.24 -9.00 -0.93
CA ALA A 12 -10.43 -10.41 -1.22
C ALA A 12 -11.91 -10.78 -1.37
N VAL A 13 -12.76 -10.31 -0.46
CA VAL A 13 -14.21 -10.53 -0.52
C VAL A 13 -14.80 -9.89 -1.77
N LEU A 14 -14.42 -8.65 -2.07
CA LEU A 14 -14.90 -7.94 -3.25
C LEU A 14 -14.53 -8.68 -4.54
N HIS A 15 -13.27 -9.11 -4.68
CA HIS A 15 -12.79 -9.86 -5.84
C HIS A 15 -13.42 -11.24 -5.93
N GLY A 16 -13.44 -12.01 -4.84
CA GLY A 16 -14.04 -13.35 -4.80
C GLY A 16 -15.53 -13.32 -5.16
N ALA A 17 -16.27 -12.35 -4.61
CA ALA A 17 -17.67 -12.15 -4.93
C ALA A 17 -17.86 -11.78 -6.41
N ALA A 18 -17.09 -10.80 -6.93
CA ALA A 18 -17.19 -10.37 -8.30
C ALA A 18 -16.94 -11.52 -9.29
N ILE A 19 -15.87 -12.30 -9.09
CA ILE A 19 -15.54 -13.41 -9.97
C ILE A 19 -16.57 -14.54 -9.88
N THR A 20 -17.10 -14.82 -8.68
CA THR A 20 -18.19 -15.80 -8.49
C THR A 20 -19.48 -15.37 -9.19
N LEU A 21 -19.86 -14.10 -9.08
CA LEU A 21 -21.03 -13.54 -9.77
C LEU A 21 -20.86 -13.56 -11.28
N LEU A 22 -19.67 -13.25 -11.79
CA LEU A 22 -19.34 -13.34 -13.21
C LEU A 22 -19.45 -14.79 -13.72
N ALA A 23 -18.93 -15.75 -12.93
CA ALA A 23 -19.05 -17.17 -13.30
C ALA A 23 -20.51 -17.62 -13.35
N LYS A 24 -21.34 -17.18 -12.39
CA LYS A 24 -22.78 -17.46 -12.40
C LYS A 24 -23.49 -16.78 -13.57
N TYR A 25 -23.16 -15.53 -13.85
CA TYR A 25 -23.73 -14.80 -14.99
C TYR A 25 -23.41 -15.48 -16.32
N ALA A 26 -22.18 -15.98 -16.47
CA ALA A 26 -21.73 -16.67 -17.69
C ALA A 26 -22.53 -17.94 -18.01
N VAL A 27 -23.07 -18.62 -17.01
CA VAL A 27 -23.94 -19.81 -17.21
C VAL A 27 -25.23 -19.44 -17.96
N TYR A 28 -25.79 -18.27 -17.66
CA TYR A 28 -27.06 -17.85 -18.27
C TYR A 28 -26.87 -16.97 -19.51
N HIS A 29 -25.68 -16.37 -19.70
CA HIS A 29 -25.38 -15.45 -20.80
C HIS A 29 -24.03 -15.78 -21.45
N PRO A 30 -23.91 -16.91 -22.17
CA PRO A 30 -22.63 -17.39 -22.68
C PRO A 30 -21.98 -16.47 -23.74
N THR A 31 -22.78 -15.67 -24.44
CA THR A 31 -22.31 -14.81 -25.56
C THR A 31 -22.20 -13.33 -25.23
N GLU A 32 -22.81 -12.85 -24.14
CA GLU A 32 -22.91 -11.41 -23.81
C GLU A 32 -22.16 -11.03 -22.55
N GLN A 33 -20.89 -11.47 -22.41
CA GLN A 33 -20.14 -11.28 -21.18
C GLN A 33 -19.26 -10.03 -21.17
N THR A 34 -18.87 -9.51 -22.34
CA THR A 34 -17.82 -8.49 -22.45
C THR A 34 -18.13 -7.23 -21.65
N ALA A 35 -19.34 -6.70 -21.74
CA ALA A 35 -19.73 -5.47 -21.04
C ALA A 35 -19.76 -5.68 -19.52
N VAL A 36 -20.29 -6.81 -19.06
CA VAL A 36 -20.40 -7.12 -17.62
C VAL A 36 -19.04 -7.38 -17.01
N VAL A 37 -18.16 -8.09 -17.72
CA VAL A 37 -16.76 -8.30 -17.29
C VAL A 37 -16.02 -6.96 -17.22
N ALA A 38 -16.16 -6.10 -18.24
CA ALA A 38 -15.53 -4.77 -18.23
C ALA A 38 -16.02 -3.91 -17.06
N LEU A 39 -17.33 -3.93 -16.77
CA LEU A 39 -17.90 -3.21 -15.64
C LEU A 39 -17.38 -3.75 -14.31
N ALA A 40 -17.35 -5.06 -14.14
CA ALA A 40 -16.81 -5.69 -12.93
C ALA A 40 -15.34 -5.32 -12.69
N LEU A 41 -14.51 -5.37 -13.74
CA LEU A 41 -13.10 -4.95 -13.66
C LEU A 41 -12.99 -3.46 -13.33
N ALA A 42 -13.81 -2.60 -13.92
CA ALA A 42 -13.81 -1.17 -13.61
C ALA A 42 -14.16 -0.90 -12.14
N VAL A 43 -15.15 -1.63 -11.59
CA VAL A 43 -15.52 -1.54 -10.16
C VAL A 43 -14.37 -2.00 -9.26
N LEU A 44 -13.72 -3.13 -9.58
CA LEU A 44 -12.61 -3.66 -8.78
C LEU A 44 -11.40 -2.71 -8.78
N VAL A 45 -11.02 -2.23 -9.95
CA VAL A 45 -9.94 -1.24 -10.14
C VAL A 45 -10.28 0.07 -9.43
N GLY A 46 -11.50 0.56 -9.63
CA GLY A 46 -11.98 1.80 -9.00
C GLY A 46 -12.01 1.69 -7.47
N ALA A 47 -12.45 0.58 -6.91
CA ALA A 47 -12.48 0.35 -5.46
C ALA A 47 -11.06 0.37 -4.85
N ALA A 48 -10.11 -0.33 -5.48
CA ALA A 48 -8.72 -0.35 -5.03
C ALA A 48 -8.08 1.05 -5.12
N ALA A 49 -8.24 1.74 -6.23
CA ALA A 49 -7.70 3.07 -6.45
C ALA A 49 -8.31 4.11 -5.49
N LEU A 50 -9.63 4.11 -5.35
CA LEU A 50 -10.33 5.08 -4.49
C LEU A 50 -9.98 4.87 -3.01
N TRP A 51 -10.03 3.63 -2.53
CA TRP A 51 -9.72 3.33 -1.13
C TRP A 51 -8.29 3.71 -0.78
N SER A 52 -7.33 3.34 -1.64
CA SER A 52 -5.93 3.70 -1.43
C SER A 52 -5.67 5.22 -1.54
N ALA A 53 -6.38 5.92 -2.42
CA ALA A 53 -6.29 7.38 -2.52
C ALA A 53 -6.79 8.06 -1.25
N VAL A 54 -7.89 7.58 -0.67
CA VAL A 54 -8.43 8.06 0.62
C VAL A 54 -7.44 7.80 1.76
N ASP A 55 -6.80 6.64 1.80
CA ASP A 55 -5.77 6.32 2.78
C ASP A 55 -4.56 7.25 2.68
N ALA A 56 -4.14 7.54 1.45
CA ALA A 56 -3.03 8.46 1.21
C ALA A 56 -3.38 9.89 1.59
N TRP A 57 -4.61 10.32 1.27
CA TRP A 57 -5.12 11.65 1.63
C TRP A 57 -5.26 11.83 3.15
N ARG A 58 -5.68 10.77 3.86
CA ARG A 58 -5.77 10.74 5.33
C ARG A 58 -4.42 10.61 6.04
N GLY A 59 -3.33 10.47 5.30
CA GLY A 59 -1.99 10.37 5.88
C GLY A 59 -1.71 9.04 6.57
N LEU A 60 -2.31 7.92 6.12
CA LEU A 60 -2.03 6.60 6.69
C LEU A 60 -0.51 6.34 6.70
N PRO A 61 0.09 6.02 7.87
CA PRO A 61 1.49 5.68 7.93
C PRO A 61 1.77 4.37 7.17
N ASP A 62 2.98 4.24 6.61
CA ASP A 62 3.44 3.05 5.87
C ASP A 62 2.46 2.52 4.80
N ARG A 63 1.65 3.42 4.23
CA ARG A 63 0.57 3.09 3.29
C ARG A 63 1.00 2.20 2.14
N GLY A 64 2.20 2.40 1.59
CA GLY A 64 2.74 1.55 0.53
C GLY A 64 2.90 0.10 0.99
N ARG A 65 3.52 -0.11 2.15
CA ARG A 65 3.69 -1.44 2.75
C ARG A 65 2.35 -2.08 3.10
N VAL A 66 1.43 -1.30 3.66
CA VAL A 66 0.08 -1.77 4.02
C VAL A 66 -0.66 -2.30 2.80
N TRP A 67 -0.67 -1.56 1.69
CA TRP A 67 -1.35 -1.96 0.46
C TRP A 67 -0.62 -3.08 -0.28
N PHE A 68 0.72 -3.13 -0.22
CA PHE A 68 1.49 -4.25 -0.77
C PHE A 68 1.13 -5.58 -0.08
N ILE A 69 1.16 -5.61 1.27
CA ILE A 69 0.78 -6.80 2.03
C ILE A 69 -0.71 -7.14 1.80
N ALA A 70 -1.59 -6.13 1.77
CA ALA A 70 -3.00 -6.33 1.50
C ALA A 70 -3.25 -6.99 0.14
N ALA A 71 -2.56 -6.56 -0.92
CA ALA A 71 -2.66 -7.14 -2.25
C ALA A 71 -2.17 -8.60 -2.29
N LEU A 72 -1.04 -8.91 -1.64
CA LEU A 72 -0.50 -10.26 -1.55
C LEU A 72 -1.43 -11.23 -0.84
N ILE A 73 -2.20 -10.75 0.13
CA ILE A 73 -3.19 -11.58 0.84
C ILE A 73 -4.50 -11.65 0.06
N ALA A 74 -4.92 -10.54 -0.55
CA ALA A 74 -6.16 -10.48 -1.30
C ALA A 74 -6.20 -11.50 -2.44
N GLY A 75 -5.09 -11.71 -3.15
CA GLY A 75 -5.01 -12.65 -4.26
C GLY A 75 -5.37 -14.09 -3.87
N PRO A 76 -4.60 -14.74 -3.00
CA PRO A 76 -4.89 -16.12 -2.57
C PRO A 76 -6.25 -16.27 -1.90
N VAL A 77 -6.64 -15.33 -1.03
CA VAL A 77 -7.93 -15.38 -0.34
C VAL A 77 -9.09 -15.22 -1.32
N ALA A 78 -8.99 -14.31 -2.31
CA ALA A 78 -9.98 -14.18 -3.38
C ALA A 78 -10.08 -15.47 -4.22
N GLY A 79 -8.95 -16.13 -4.50
CA GLY A 79 -8.92 -17.41 -5.20
C GLY A 79 -9.66 -18.51 -4.43
N ILE A 80 -9.44 -18.61 -3.13
CA ILE A 80 -10.18 -19.56 -2.25
C ILE A 80 -11.68 -19.23 -2.24
N LEU A 81 -12.03 -17.96 -2.04
CA LEU A 81 -13.42 -17.52 -2.02
C LEU A 81 -14.12 -17.79 -3.36
N TYR A 82 -13.42 -17.61 -4.48
CA TYR A 82 -13.94 -17.96 -5.80
C TYR A 82 -14.24 -19.44 -5.93
N VAL A 83 -13.29 -20.32 -5.56
CA VAL A 83 -13.51 -21.78 -5.65
C VAL A 83 -14.67 -22.23 -4.77
N VAL A 84 -14.74 -21.74 -3.52
CA VAL A 84 -15.86 -22.01 -2.61
C VAL A 84 -17.17 -21.45 -3.16
N GLY A 85 -17.15 -20.20 -3.61
CA GLY A 85 -18.34 -19.54 -4.18
C GLY A 85 -18.85 -20.27 -5.41
N ARG A 86 -17.95 -20.71 -6.29
CA ARG A 86 -18.32 -21.47 -7.49
C ARG A 86 -18.90 -22.84 -7.14
N ALA A 87 -18.28 -23.56 -6.20
CA ALA A 87 -18.79 -24.86 -5.74
C ALA A 87 -20.18 -24.77 -5.11
N VAL A 88 -20.50 -23.66 -4.43
CA VAL A 88 -21.79 -23.48 -3.75
C VAL A 88 -22.88 -22.94 -4.68
N PHE A 89 -22.53 -21.99 -5.56
CA PHE A 89 -23.53 -21.19 -6.31
C PHE A 89 -23.60 -21.48 -7.81
N VAL A 90 -22.61 -22.14 -8.39
CA VAL A 90 -22.53 -22.31 -9.87
C VAL A 90 -22.56 -23.77 -10.26
N ASP A 91 -21.56 -24.54 -9.89
CA ASP A 91 -21.45 -25.95 -10.19
C ASP A 91 -20.62 -26.66 -9.10
N GLN A 92 -20.73 -27.97 -9.03
CA GLN A 92 -19.93 -28.78 -8.09
C GLN A 92 -18.52 -29.06 -8.63
N THR A 93 -17.81 -28.01 -9.03
CA THR A 93 -16.41 -28.14 -9.43
C THR A 93 -15.58 -28.47 -8.19
N GLY A 94 -14.86 -29.57 -8.26
CA GLY A 94 -14.05 -30.06 -7.15
C GLY A 94 -12.81 -29.18 -6.90
N VAL A 95 -12.06 -29.57 -5.87
CA VAL A 95 -10.77 -28.95 -5.46
C VAL A 95 -9.71 -28.89 -6.55
N SER A 96 -9.90 -29.53 -7.69
CA SER A 96 -8.99 -29.48 -8.85
C SER A 96 -8.76 -28.07 -9.39
N GLU A 97 -9.71 -27.16 -9.25
CA GLU A 97 -9.59 -25.76 -9.65
C GLU A 97 -8.70 -24.92 -8.71
N LEU A 98 -8.46 -25.41 -7.48
CA LEU A 98 -7.67 -24.68 -6.49
C LEU A 98 -6.24 -24.37 -6.97
N GLY A 99 -5.61 -25.31 -7.68
CA GLY A 99 -4.26 -25.10 -8.20
C GLY A 99 -4.16 -23.87 -9.12
N GLY A 100 -5.04 -23.78 -10.10
CA GLY A 100 -5.12 -22.63 -11.02
C GLY A 100 -5.52 -21.33 -10.32
N ALA A 101 -6.49 -21.40 -9.38
CA ALA A 101 -6.94 -20.23 -8.62
C ALA A 101 -5.84 -19.66 -7.68
N LEU A 102 -5.04 -20.53 -7.07
CA LEU A 102 -3.96 -20.11 -6.15
C LEU A 102 -2.67 -19.70 -6.87
N THR A 103 -2.49 -20.05 -8.13
CA THR A 103 -1.33 -19.63 -8.92
C THR A 103 -1.67 -18.44 -9.82
N GLY A 104 -2.14 -18.69 -11.04
CA GLY A 104 -2.45 -17.63 -12.00
C GLY A 104 -3.56 -16.67 -11.54
N GLY A 105 -4.65 -17.22 -10.99
CA GLY A 105 -5.77 -16.44 -10.49
C GLY A 105 -5.39 -15.52 -9.33
N ALA A 106 -4.65 -16.03 -8.35
CA ALA A 106 -4.17 -15.25 -7.22
C ALA A 106 -3.18 -14.15 -7.63
N ALA A 107 -2.24 -14.47 -8.55
CA ALA A 107 -1.32 -13.49 -9.08
C ALA A 107 -2.04 -12.36 -9.83
N PHE A 108 -3.00 -12.71 -10.68
CA PHE A 108 -3.82 -11.74 -11.39
C PHE A 108 -4.61 -10.84 -10.44
N SER A 109 -5.29 -11.42 -9.44
CA SER A 109 -6.04 -10.66 -8.44
C SER A 109 -5.14 -9.76 -7.59
N ALA A 110 -3.96 -10.24 -7.20
CA ALA A 110 -2.99 -9.42 -6.46
C ALA A 110 -2.54 -8.20 -7.28
N LEU A 111 -2.23 -8.39 -8.57
CA LEU A 111 -1.84 -7.29 -9.47
C LEU A 111 -3.01 -6.33 -9.74
N LEU A 112 -4.23 -6.86 -9.86
CA LEU A 112 -5.44 -6.05 -10.05
C LEU A 112 -5.76 -5.17 -8.83
N VAL A 113 -5.28 -5.52 -7.65
CA VAL A 113 -5.32 -4.67 -6.46
C VAL A 113 -4.10 -3.75 -6.39
N LEU A 114 -2.89 -4.28 -6.61
CA LEU A 114 -1.64 -3.57 -6.36
C LEU A 114 -1.43 -2.38 -7.30
N ILE A 115 -1.68 -2.57 -8.59
CA ILE A 115 -1.46 -1.52 -9.60
C ILE A 115 -2.38 -0.31 -9.36
N PRO A 116 -3.72 -0.47 -9.31
CA PRO A 116 -4.59 0.67 -9.06
C PRO A 116 -4.42 1.26 -7.66
N ALA A 117 -4.09 0.43 -6.64
CA ALA A 117 -3.77 0.96 -5.33
C ALA A 117 -2.52 1.84 -5.34
N GLY A 118 -1.48 1.45 -6.08
CA GLY A 118 -0.28 2.28 -6.27
C GLY A 118 -0.60 3.64 -6.91
N LEU A 119 -1.43 3.65 -7.95
CA LEU A 119 -1.90 4.88 -8.58
C LEU A 119 -2.74 5.73 -7.63
N GLY A 120 -3.65 5.12 -6.88
CA GLY A 120 -4.48 5.80 -5.89
C GLY A 120 -3.64 6.42 -4.77
N LEU A 121 -2.65 5.70 -4.25
CA LEU A 121 -1.70 6.23 -3.26
C LEU A 121 -0.92 7.43 -3.78
N PHE A 122 -0.51 7.38 -5.04
CA PHE A 122 0.21 8.48 -5.68
C PHE A 122 -0.68 9.73 -5.80
N VAL A 123 -1.88 9.58 -6.35
CA VAL A 123 -2.83 10.69 -6.54
C VAL A 123 -3.28 11.26 -5.20
N GLY A 124 -3.72 10.42 -4.26
CA GLY A 124 -4.16 10.84 -2.94
C GLY A 124 -3.06 11.53 -2.14
N GLY A 125 -1.81 11.06 -2.27
CA GLY A 125 -0.64 11.71 -1.66
C GLY A 125 -0.30 13.06 -2.27
N ARG A 126 -0.58 13.29 -3.56
CA ARG A 126 -0.44 14.61 -4.19
C ARG A 126 -1.48 15.59 -3.64
N ILE A 127 -2.74 15.18 -3.60
CA ILE A 127 -3.85 15.99 -3.09
C ILE A 127 -3.64 16.33 -1.61
N GLY A 128 -3.20 15.37 -0.79
CA GLY A 128 -2.92 15.60 0.63
C GLY A 128 -1.81 16.62 0.89
N ARG A 129 -0.78 16.68 0.04
CA ARG A 129 0.31 17.67 0.15
C ARG A 129 -0.08 19.08 -0.29
N SER A 130 -1.12 19.21 -1.11
CA SER A 130 -1.62 20.52 -1.57
C SER A 130 -2.51 21.22 -0.55
N ARG A 131 -2.76 20.58 0.62
CA ARG A 131 -3.42 21.28 1.72
C ARG A 131 -2.44 22.32 2.28
N PRO A 132 -2.83 23.61 2.37
CA PRO A 132 -2.08 24.53 3.19
C PRO A 132 -1.98 23.91 4.59
N SER A 133 -0.76 23.77 5.11
CA SER A 133 -0.61 23.60 6.55
C SER A 133 -1.43 24.74 7.14
N ASP A 134 -2.43 24.44 7.98
CA ASP A 134 -3.04 25.44 8.81
C ASP A 134 -1.83 26.11 9.49
N GLU A 135 -1.42 27.26 8.96
CA GLU A 135 -0.48 28.14 9.63
C GLU A 135 -1.10 28.31 11.01
N GLU A 136 -0.47 27.68 11.98
CA GLU A 136 -0.66 28.04 13.37
C GLU A 136 -0.74 29.56 13.38
N PRO A 137 -1.88 30.15 13.80
CA PRO A 137 -2.00 31.59 13.79
C PRO A 137 -0.77 32.10 14.53
N ALA A 138 0.08 32.83 13.79
CA ALA A 138 1.22 33.47 14.41
C ALA A 138 0.64 34.17 15.63
N ALA A 139 0.98 33.65 16.80
CA ALA A 139 0.61 34.29 18.05
C ALA A 139 1.20 35.69 17.94
N ASP A 140 0.32 36.68 17.69
CA ASP A 140 0.60 38.10 17.88
C ASP A 140 0.82 38.35 19.37
N GLY A 141 1.81 37.59 19.91
CA GLY A 141 2.41 37.88 21.20
C GLY A 141 3.57 38.86 20.94
N PRO A 142 3.79 39.86 21.82
CA PRO A 142 4.91 40.77 21.70
C PRO A 142 6.20 39.94 21.50
N ALA A 143 6.99 40.28 20.50
CA ALA A 143 8.21 39.58 20.15
C ALA A 143 9.08 39.36 21.40
N GLU A 144 9.14 38.10 21.86
CA GLU A 144 10.05 37.71 22.94
C GLU A 144 11.46 38.02 22.46
N PRO A 145 12.28 38.80 23.19
CA PRO A 145 13.60 39.16 22.76
C PRO A 145 14.42 37.88 22.49
N PRO A 146 15.26 37.87 21.44
CA PRO A 146 16.00 36.69 21.04
C PRO A 146 16.75 36.07 22.21
N ARG A 147 16.40 34.85 22.57
CA ARG A 147 17.14 34.11 23.63
C ARG A 147 18.61 34.02 23.22
N PRO A 148 19.57 34.37 24.11
CA PRO A 148 20.98 34.26 23.80
C PRO A 148 21.29 32.83 23.35
N GLN A 149 21.73 32.68 22.12
CA GLN A 149 22.17 31.37 21.63
C GLN A 149 23.37 30.88 22.49
N PRO A 150 23.33 29.65 23.01
CA PRO A 150 24.49 29.10 23.71
C PRO A 150 25.72 29.18 22.83
N ARG A 151 26.76 29.89 23.30
CA ARG A 151 28.04 29.98 22.56
C ARG A 151 28.52 28.57 22.22
N PRO A 152 28.96 28.30 20.97
CA PRO A 152 29.54 27.01 20.62
C PRO A 152 30.66 26.66 21.58
N ARG A 153 30.59 25.51 22.23
CA ARG A 153 31.70 25.01 23.08
C ARG A 153 32.94 24.91 22.20
N PRO A 154 34.13 25.41 22.72
CA PRO A 154 35.38 25.27 22.00
C PRO A 154 35.62 23.79 21.71
N ARG A 155 35.90 23.46 20.46
CA ARG A 155 36.32 22.10 20.09
C ARG A 155 37.58 21.74 20.84
N PRO A 156 37.70 20.54 21.45
CA PRO A 156 38.96 20.08 22.04
C PRO A 156 40.07 20.12 21.00
N ARG A 157 41.16 20.81 21.31
CA ARG A 157 42.36 20.81 20.48
C ARG A 157 42.83 19.37 20.32
N PRO A 158 43.13 18.89 19.09
CA PRO A 158 43.72 17.57 18.94
C PRO A 158 45.01 17.51 19.69
N ALA A 159 45.18 16.47 20.54
CA ALA A 159 46.40 16.22 21.25
C ALA A 159 47.59 16.09 20.27
N ARG A 160 48.58 16.94 20.42
CA ARG A 160 49.82 16.94 19.63
C ARG A 160 50.47 15.57 19.82
N ARG A 161 50.35 14.70 18.86
CA ARG A 161 51.01 13.38 18.82
C ARG A 161 52.49 13.62 18.87
N GLY A 162 53.16 13.10 19.92
CA GLY A 162 54.57 13.30 20.20
C GLY A 162 55.47 13.01 19.00
N GLN A 163 56.35 13.94 18.72
CA GLN A 163 57.48 13.74 17.81
C GLN A 163 58.39 12.67 18.44
N PRO A 164 58.80 11.66 17.68
CA PRO A 164 59.87 10.77 18.17
C PRO A 164 61.17 11.55 18.27
N ALA A 165 61.81 11.39 19.41
CA ALA A 165 63.12 11.98 19.70
C ALA A 165 64.18 11.50 18.72
N GLY A 166 65.01 12.44 18.28
CA GLY A 166 66.03 12.24 17.30
C GLY A 166 67.04 11.14 17.68
N GLU A 167 67.38 10.40 16.69
CA GLU A 167 68.45 9.42 16.65
C GLU A 167 69.76 10.22 16.53
N GLU A 168 70.63 10.11 17.55
CA GLU A 168 71.96 10.69 17.61
C GLU A 168 72.94 9.87 16.74
N PRO A 169 73.72 10.48 15.84
CA PRO A 169 74.72 9.71 15.08
C PRO A 169 75.94 9.43 15.90
N ARG A 170 76.25 8.15 16.17
CA ARG A 170 77.55 7.72 16.65
C ARG A 170 78.51 7.64 15.44
N GLY A 171 79.64 8.37 15.60
CA GLY A 171 80.80 8.29 14.76
C GLY A 171 81.59 6.99 14.78
#